data_bcfbc8f764df07ce5d6fde616dc8baa7
#
_entry.id   bcfbc8f764df07ce5d6fde616dc8baa7
#
_cell.length_a   1.000
_cell.length_b   1.000
_cell.length_c   1.000
_cell.angle_alpha   90.00
_cell.angle_beta   90.00
_cell.angle_gamma   90.00
#
_symmetry.space_group_name_H-M   'P 1'
#
loop_
_entity.id
_entity.type
_entity.pdbx_description
1 polymer ?
#
loop_
_entity_poly.entity_id
_entity_poly.type
_entity_poly.pdbx_seq_one_letter_code
_entity_poly.pdbx_strand_id
1 'polypeptide(L)'
;MLDFKKILVTYDGSSHAKKALNQAISLAQCSDGAELYVATILNSTIPADDDPDQVDMAEVEKLIPENIPHKVLLEMGEPVPMLLYLAGEIGADLIITGSRGRGALKSLFMGSVSSGILKNAKCPVFIIK
;
A
#
# COMPACT_ATOMS: atom_id res chain seq x y z
N MET A 1 -21.37 -8.66 -8.14
CA MET A 1 -20.87 -8.08 -6.89
C MET A 1 -19.34 -8.20 -6.84
N LEU A 2 -18.65 -7.11 -6.59
CA LEU A 2 -17.21 -7.16 -6.45
C LEU A 2 -16.83 -7.76 -5.10
N ASP A 3 -16.06 -8.83 -5.13
CA ASP A 3 -15.64 -9.55 -3.94
C ASP A 3 -14.11 -9.65 -3.96
N PHE A 4 -13.47 -8.79 -3.20
CA PHE A 4 -12.01 -8.73 -3.15
C PHE A 4 -11.50 -9.66 -2.05
N LYS A 5 -10.71 -10.65 -2.43
CA LYS A 5 -10.15 -11.64 -1.50
C LYS A 5 -8.74 -11.30 -1.06
N LYS A 6 -7.94 -10.69 -1.92
CA LYS A 6 -6.56 -10.33 -1.61
C LYS A 6 -6.32 -8.88 -1.98
N ILE A 7 -6.20 -8.04 -0.98
CA ILE A 7 -6.08 -6.59 -1.13
C ILE A 7 -4.66 -6.19 -0.78
N LEU A 8 -3.96 -5.55 -1.71
CA LEU A 8 -2.63 -5.01 -1.47
C LEU A 8 -2.73 -3.50 -1.28
N VAL A 9 -2.23 -3.02 -0.15
CA VAL A 9 -2.16 -1.58 0.15
C VAL A 9 -0.72 -1.14 0.14
N THR A 10 -0.43 -0.05 -0.54
CA THR A 10 0.89 0.57 -0.50
C THR A 10 0.94 1.57 0.66
N TYR A 11 1.96 1.48 1.49
CA TYR A 11 2.05 2.29 2.71
C TYR A 11 3.44 2.88 2.87
N ASP A 12 3.52 4.20 3.00
CA ASP A 12 4.77 4.92 3.21
C ASP A 12 4.73 5.85 4.44
N GLY A 13 3.65 5.76 5.23
CA GLY A 13 3.47 6.60 6.41
C GLY A 13 2.89 7.98 6.13
N SER A 14 2.68 8.33 4.86
CA SER A 14 2.08 9.62 4.50
C SER A 14 0.60 9.67 4.91
N SER A 15 0.02 10.87 4.93
CA SER A 15 -1.39 11.05 5.26
C SER A 15 -2.30 10.35 4.25
N HIS A 16 -1.93 10.38 2.97
CA HIS A 16 -2.70 9.67 1.93
C HIS A 16 -2.60 8.16 2.09
N ALA A 17 -1.42 7.65 2.47
CA ALA A 17 -1.25 6.23 2.74
C ALA A 17 -2.08 5.77 3.93
N LYS A 18 -2.18 6.59 4.97
CA LYS A 18 -3.03 6.27 6.13
C LYS A 18 -4.49 6.21 5.74
N LYS A 19 -4.95 7.12 4.89
CA LYS A 19 -6.31 7.09 4.36
C LYS A 19 -6.53 5.83 3.52
N ALA A 20 -5.55 5.46 2.69
CA ALA A 20 -5.63 4.26 1.88
C ALA A 20 -5.72 3.01 2.74
N LEU A 21 -4.91 2.93 3.81
CA LEU A 21 -4.96 1.81 4.75
C LEU A 21 -6.33 1.72 5.43
N ASN A 22 -6.90 2.84 5.86
CA ASN A 22 -8.21 2.85 6.48
C ASN A 22 -9.31 2.37 5.52
N GLN A 23 -9.25 2.76 4.26
CA GLN A 23 -10.19 2.29 3.25
C GLN A 23 -10.03 0.78 3.00
N ALA A 24 -8.79 0.30 2.98
CA ALA A 24 -8.52 -1.12 2.80
C ALA A 24 -9.08 -1.94 3.97
N ILE A 25 -8.91 -1.45 5.20
CA ILE A 25 -9.46 -2.11 6.39
C ILE A 25 -10.99 -2.17 6.28
N SER A 26 -11.63 -1.07 5.91
CA SER A 26 -13.09 -1.05 5.75
C SER A 26 -13.57 -2.03 4.69
N LEU A 27 -12.87 -2.11 3.56
CA LEU A 27 -13.22 -3.08 2.51
C LEU A 27 -13.03 -4.51 2.98
N ALA A 28 -11.95 -4.79 3.70
CA ALA A 28 -11.68 -6.13 4.23
C ALA A 28 -12.75 -6.55 5.24
N GLN A 29 -13.24 -5.61 6.05
CA GLN A 29 -14.31 -5.88 6.99
C GLN A 29 -15.65 -6.19 6.31
N CYS A 30 -15.86 -5.63 5.13
CA CYS A 30 -17.08 -5.85 4.36
C CYS A 30 -17.00 -7.07 3.43
N SER A 31 -15.82 -7.63 3.24
CA SER A 31 -15.59 -8.76 2.33
C SER A 31 -15.28 -10.00 3.16
N ASP A 32 -16.10 -11.02 3.02
CA ASP A 32 -15.93 -12.27 3.77
C ASP A 32 -14.66 -13.00 3.28
N GLY A 33 -13.75 -13.30 4.21
CA GLY A 33 -12.54 -14.04 3.90
C GLY A 33 -11.45 -13.21 3.22
N ALA A 34 -11.54 -11.88 3.23
CA ALA A 34 -10.52 -11.04 2.63
C ALA A 34 -9.23 -11.05 3.45
N GLU A 35 -8.09 -11.10 2.75
CA GLU A 35 -6.77 -10.94 3.34
C GLU A 35 -6.18 -9.60 2.93
N LEU A 36 -5.55 -8.93 3.87
CA LEU A 36 -4.97 -7.61 3.65
C LEU A 36 -3.45 -7.71 3.67
N TYR A 37 -2.81 -7.17 2.66
CA TYR A 37 -1.35 -7.10 2.56
C TYR A 37 -0.95 -5.64 2.55
N VAL A 38 -0.18 -5.20 3.55
CA VAL A 38 0.29 -3.82 3.65
C VAL A 38 1.77 -3.83 3.30
N ALA A 39 2.14 -3.17 2.22
CA ALA A 39 3.51 -3.20 1.71
C ALA A 39 4.16 -1.83 1.80
N THR A 40 5.35 -1.81 2.38
CA THR A 40 6.24 -0.64 2.42
C THR A 40 7.49 -0.99 1.64
N ILE A 41 7.83 -0.16 0.66
CA ILE A 41 9.03 -0.35 -0.16
C ILE A 41 10.04 0.70 0.22
N LEU A 42 11.20 0.24 0.69
CA LEU A 42 12.31 1.12 1.04
C LEU A 42 13.21 1.31 -0.16
N ASN A 43 13.49 2.57 -0.48
CA ASN A 43 14.50 2.90 -1.47
C ASN A 43 15.87 2.84 -0.78
N SER A 44 16.80 2.07 -1.34
CA SER A 44 18.08 1.75 -0.72
C SER A 44 19.08 2.91 -0.67
N THR A 45 18.73 4.09 -1.13
CA THR A 45 19.67 5.23 -1.19
C THR A 45 19.91 5.90 0.16
N ILE A 46 19.04 5.69 1.14
CA ILE A 46 19.17 6.24 2.49
C ILE A 46 19.16 5.09 3.49
N PRO A 47 20.21 4.99 4.36
CA PRO A 47 20.17 3.97 5.42
C PRO A 47 18.92 4.11 6.28
N ALA A 48 18.30 2.98 6.61
CA ALA A 48 17.05 2.95 7.35
C ALA A 48 17.15 3.69 8.69
N ASP A 49 18.31 3.60 9.35
CA ASP A 49 18.55 4.23 10.64
C ASP A 49 18.64 5.76 10.56
N ASP A 50 18.94 6.29 9.39
CA ASP A 50 19.10 7.73 9.17
C ASP A 50 17.87 8.38 8.53
N ASP A 51 16.83 7.60 8.23
CA ASP A 51 15.61 8.11 7.61
C ASP A 51 14.67 8.63 8.71
N PRO A 52 14.47 9.96 8.82
CA PRO A 52 13.57 10.51 9.84
C PRO A 52 12.12 10.14 9.63
N ASP A 53 11.78 9.66 8.42
CA ASP A 53 10.42 9.30 8.05
C ASP A 53 10.22 7.79 8.00
N GLN A 54 11.08 7.05 8.67
CA GLN A 54 11.01 5.59 8.70
C GLN A 54 9.65 5.10 9.19
N VAL A 55 9.09 4.15 8.45
CA VAL A 55 7.82 3.52 8.83
C VAL A 55 8.09 2.49 9.93
N ASP A 56 7.39 2.63 11.05
CA ASP A 56 7.45 1.63 12.13
C ASP A 56 6.44 0.52 11.83
N MET A 57 6.95 -0.63 11.45
CA MET A 57 6.11 -1.77 11.07
C MET A 57 5.29 -2.29 12.26
N ALA A 58 5.79 -2.17 13.48
CA ALA A 58 5.03 -2.56 14.67
C ALA A 58 3.81 -1.67 14.88
N GLU A 59 3.93 -0.38 14.58
CA GLU A 59 2.78 0.52 14.63
C GLU A 59 1.75 0.20 13.54
N VAL A 60 2.22 -0.14 12.35
CA VAL A 60 1.32 -0.54 11.25
C VAL A 60 0.51 -1.75 11.65
N GLU A 61 1.15 -2.76 12.26
CA GLU A 61 0.46 -3.95 12.77
C GLU A 61 -0.67 -3.59 13.72
N LYS A 62 -0.45 -2.62 14.61
CA LYS A 62 -1.45 -2.20 15.58
C LYS A 62 -2.64 -1.48 14.98
N LEU A 63 -2.48 -0.92 13.78
CA LEU A 63 -3.58 -0.23 13.10
C LEU A 63 -4.59 -1.17 12.47
N ILE A 64 -4.22 -2.44 12.30
CA ILE A 64 -5.07 -3.42 11.62
C ILE A 64 -5.79 -4.27 12.67
N PRO A 65 -7.13 -4.36 12.62
CA PRO A 65 -7.88 -5.20 13.55
C PRO A 65 -7.44 -6.66 13.49
N GLU A 66 -7.33 -7.31 14.65
CA GLU A 66 -6.84 -8.68 14.76
C GLU A 66 -7.71 -9.70 14.01
N ASN A 67 -8.99 -9.40 13.86
CA ASN A 67 -9.91 -10.29 13.16
C ASN A 67 -9.77 -10.25 11.63
N ILE A 68 -8.93 -9.35 11.10
CA ILE A 68 -8.65 -9.31 9.67
C ILE A 68 -7.35 -10.06 9.41
N PRO A 69 -7.37 -11.14 8.62
CA PRO A 69 -6.13 -11.79 8.21
C PRO A 69 -5.27 -10.80 7.44
N HIS A 70 -4.01 -10.62 7.86
CA HIS A 70 -3.16 -9.63 7.22
C HIS A 70 -1.70 -10.00 7.34
N LYS A 71 -0.90 -9.42 6.45
CA LYS A 71 0.56 -9.47 6.50
C LYS A 71 1.10 -8.07 6.23
N VAL A 72 2.11 -7.68 6.98
CA VAL A 72 2.81 -6.42 6.77
C VAL A 72 4.15 -6.77 6.12
N LEU A 73 4.39 -6.21 4.94
CA LEU A 73 5.55 -6.53 4.12
C LEU A 73 6.48 -5.33 4.03
N LEU A 74 7.76 -5.58 4.23
CA LEU A 74 8.81 -4.57 4.10
C LEU A 74 9.83 -5.09 3.10
N GLU A 75 9.95 -4.42 1.96
CA GLU A 75 10.87 -4.82 0.89
C GLU A 75 11.73 -3.64 0.47
N MET A 76 12.91 -3.95 -0.06
CA MET A 76 13.82 -2.94 -0.59
C MET A 76 13.78 -2.94 -2.11
N GLY A 77 13.83 -1.76 -2.70
CA GLY A 77 13.85 -1.63 -4.15
C GLY A 77 13.15 -0.39 -4.63
N GLU A 78 12.81 -0.38 -5.90
CA GLU A 78 12.03 0.69 -6.49
C GLU A 78 10.55 0.42 -6.25
N PRO A 79 9.78 1.43 -5.79
CA PRO A 79 8.40 1.21 -5.37
C PRO A 79 7.50 0.58 -6.43
N VAL A 80 7.42 1.14 -7.62
CA VAL A 80 6.47 0.64 -8.62
C VAL A 80 6.78 -0.78 -9.07
N PRO A 81 8.00 -1.10 -9.55
CA PRO A 81 8.29 -2.48 -9.94
C PRO A 81 8.11 -3.48 -8.81
N MET A 82 8.54 -3.14 -7.59
CA MET A 82 8.42 -4.05 -6.45
C MET A 82 6.97 -4.28 -6.06
N LEU A 83 6.15 -3.22 -6.03
CA LEU A 83 4.73 -3.35 -5.70
C LEU A 83 3.99 -4.19 -6.73
N LEU A 84 4.29 -4.01 -8.01
CA LEU A 84 3.69 -4.82 -9.07
C LEU A 84 4.13 -6.28 -8.97
N TYR A 85 5.38 -6.52 -8.63
CA TYR A 85 5.89 -7.88 -8.40
C TYR A 85 5.16 -8.54 -7.24
N LEU A 86 5.02 -7.83 -6.12
CA LEU A 86 4.32 -8.37 -4.95
C LEU A 86 2.85 -8.64 -5.26
N ALA A 87 2.21 -7.75 -6.00
CA ALA A 87 0.81 -7.95 -6.40
C ALA A 87 0.65 -9.25 -7.19
N GLY A 88 1.60 -9.53 -8.09
CA GLY A 88 1.59 -10.77 -8.85
C GLY A 88 1.83 -12.01 -7.99
N GLU A 89 2.81 -11.93 -7.07
CA GLU A 89 3.16 -13.04 -6.18
C GLU A 89 2.02 -13.38 -5.22
N ILE A 90 1.36 -12.36 -4.69
CA ILE A 90 0.23 -12.53 -3.78
C ILE A 90 -1.02 -13.02 -4.53
N GLY A 91 -1.13 -12.67 -5.80
CA GLY A 91 -2.38 -12.84 -6.55
C GLY A 91 -3.40 -11.79 -6.13
N ALA A 92 -2.96 -10.55 -5.93
CA ALA A 92 -3.84 -9.47 -5.49
C ALA A 92 -4.94 -9.23 -6.52
N ASP A 93 -6.16 -9.12 -6.05
CA ASP A 93 -7.31 -8.78 -6.91
C ASP A 93 -7.71 -7.31 -6.77
N LEU A 94 -7.04 -6.57 -5.88
CA LEU A 94 -7.21 -5.13 -5.74
C LEU A 94 -5.92 -4.52 -5.17
N ILE A 95 -5.50 -3.39 -5.71
CA ILE A 95 -4.44 -2.58 -5.13
C ILE A 95 -5.06 -1.25 -4.67
N ILE A 96 -4.77 -0.85 -3.45
CA ILE A 96 -5.20 0.45 -2.91
C ILE A 96 -3.96 1.28 -2.62
N THR A 97 -3.91 2.48 -3.17
CA THR A 97 -2.79 3.38 -2.98
C THR A 97 -3.27 4.80 -2.73
N GLY A 98 -2.51 5.58 -1.99
CA GLY A 98 -2.78 7.02 -1.87
C GLY A 98 -2.43 7.74 -3.16
N SER A 99 -3.12 8.82 -3.43
CA SER A 99 -2.86 9.60 -4.65
C SER A 99 -1.49 10.29 -4.61
N ARG A 100 -0.94 10.51 -3.41
CA ARG A 100 0.37 11.10 -3.19
C ARG A 100 1.08 10.35 -2.08
N GLY A 101 2.41 10.30 -2.14
CA GLY A 101 3.22 9.73 -1.09
C GLY A 101 4.15 10.77 -0.49
N ARG A 102 5.17 10.30 0.23
CA ARG A 102 6.20 11.16 0.78
C ARG A 102 7.02 11.78 -0.34
N GLY A 103 7.46 13.01 -0.11
CA GLY A 103 8.25 13.74 -1.09
C GLY A 103 7.46 14.14 -2.31
N ALA A 104 6.15 13.96 -2.31
CA ALA A 104 5.32 14.41 -3.41
C ALA A 104 5.42 15.93 -3.52
N LEU A 105 5.71 16.41 -4.71
CA LEU A 105 5.69 17.83 -4.99
C LEU A 105 4.27 18.35 -4.75
N LYS A 106 4.18 19.62 -4.39
CA LYS A 106 2.87 20.29 -4.20
C LYS A 106 2.17 20.43 -5.56
N SER A 107 1.84 19.31 -6.15
CA SER A 107 1.24 19.22 -7.46
C SER A 107 -0.21 18.79 -7.31
N LEU A 108 -1.06 19.24 -8.22
CA LEU A 108 -2.44 18.79 -8.30
C LEU A 108 -2.54 17.38 -8.89
N PHE A 109 -1.43 16.85 -9.37
CA PHE A 109 -1.39 15.56 -10.05
C PHE A 109 -1.06 14.43 -9.08
N MET A 110 -1.37 13.21 -9.50
CA MET A 110 -1.03 12.01 -8.74
C MET A 110 0.49 11.86 -8.61
N GLY A 111 0.93 11.23 -7.53
CA GLY A 111 2.33 10.91 -7.33
C GLY A 111 2.84 9.87 -8.33
N SER A 112 4.16 9.73 -8.40
CA SER A 112 4.81 8.80 -9.32
C SER A 112 4.42 7.34 -9.06
N VAL A 113 4.28 6.96 -7.79
CA VAL A 113 3.92 5.58 -7.42
C VAL A 113 2.50 5.27 -7.86
N SER A 114 1.53 6.10 -7.51
CA SER A 114 0.13 5.87 -7.88
C SER A 114 -0.06 5.85 -9.40
N SER A 115 0.60 6.77 -10.10
CA SER A 115 0.55 6.81 -11.59
C SER A 115 1.16 5.56 -12.20
N GLY A 116 2.30 5.11 -11.70
CA GLY A 116 2.97 3.92 -12.20
C GLY A 116 2.16 2.65 -11.97
N ILE A 117 1.55 2.52 -10.80
CA ILE A 117 0.68 1.39 -10.50
C ILE A 117 -0.54 1.41 -11.40
N LEU A 118 -1.18 2.56 -11.54
CA LEU A 118 -2.37 2.69 -12.37
C LEU A 118 -2.13 2.27 -13.81
N LYS A 119 -0.97 2.65 -14.36
CA LYS A 119 -0.62 2.31 -15.75
C LYS A 119 -0.32 0.84 -15.96
N ASN A 120 0.26 0.17 -14.97
CA ASN A 120 0.87 -1.14 -15.18
C ASN A 120 0.22 -2.28 -14.41
N ALA A 121 -0.69 -1.99 -13.49
CA ALA A 121 -1.35 -3.04 -12.70
C ALA A 121 -2.28 -3.87 -13.59
N LYS A 122 -2.35 -5.16 -13.28
CA LYS A 122 -3.22 -6.11 -13.99
C LYS A 122 -4.54 -6.35 -13.25
N CYS A 123 -4.72 -5.69 -12.13
CA CYS A 123 -5.95 -5.77 -11.34
C CYS A 123 -6.51 -4.36 -11.12
N PRO A 124 -7.75 -4.24 -10.62
CA PRO A 124 -8.31 -2.95 -10.28
C PRO A 124 -7.44 -2.19 -9.27
N VAL A 125 -7.42 -0.87 -9.38
CA VAL A 125 -6.65 0.01 -8.51
C VAL A 125 -7.57 1.08 -7.95
N PHE A 126 -7.61 1.22 -6.63
CA PHE A 126 -8.30 2.32 -5.95
C PHE A 126 -7.26 3.36 -5.54
N ILE A 127 -7.48 4.59 -5.96
CA ILE A 127 -6.60 5.70 -5.62
C ILE A 127 -7.32 6.60 -4.63
N ILE A 128 -6.73 6.77 -3.45
CA ILE A 128 -7.35 7.49 -2.34
C ILE A 128 -6.74 8.89 -2.26
N LYS A 129 -7.58 9.88 -2.37
CA LYS A 129 -7.17 11.29 -2.28
C LYS A 129 -7.07 11.77 -0.84
#